data_fe6d88bd2d9b28ebd06ba4b92be83fa2
#
_entry.id   fe6d88bd2d9b28ebd06ba4b92be83fa2
#
_cell.length_a   1.000
_cell.length_b   1.000
_cell.length_c   1.000
_cell.angle_alpha   90.00
_cell.angle_beta   90.00
_cell.angle_gamma   90.00
#
_symmetry.space_group_name_H-M   'P 1'
#
loop_
_entity.id
_entity.type
_entity.pdbx_description
1 polymer ?
#
loop_
_entity_poly.entity_id
_entity_poly.type
_entity_poly.pdbx_seq_one_letter_code
_entity_poly.pdbx_strand_id
1 'polypeptide(L)'
;MKGACPGVEVSGVDADPWMLATAVAKAKRAGVEATFTRGFAESLPYPDGAFDRVVSGLFFHHLAPDAKAAALREAARVLVPGGEIHVADWGRPSGPLLRLLFLGVRLLDGFGNTAAHAAGRLPVLVEEAGFAGVRTHARFATAFGTLDVLSGVKPAEASA
;
A
#
# COMPACT_ATOMS: atom_id res chain seq x y z
N MET A 1 -12.52 6.61 -4.92
CA MET A 1 -11.89 7.88 -4.49
C MET A 1 -12.38 9.06 -5.34
N LYS A 2 -12.19 9.10 -6.65
CA LYS A 2 -12.58 10.26 -7.49
C LYS A 2 -14.09 10.59 -7.44
N GLY A 3 -14.98 9.61 -7.28
CA GLY A 3 -16.42 9.84 -7.11
C GLY A 3 -16.81 10.59 -5.81
N ALA A 4 -15.94 10.54 -4.78
CA ALA A 4 -16.13 11.25 -3.52
C ALA A 4 -15.33 12.56 -3.44
N CYS A 5 -14.35 12.76 -4.33
CA CYS A 5 -13.46 13.92 -4.35
C CYS A 5 -13.30 14.40 -5.80
N PRO A 6 -14.25 15.21 -6.31
CA PRO A 6 -14.14 15.80 -7.65
C PRO A 6 -12.89 16.71 -7.71
N GLY A 7 -12.10 16.58 -8.78
CA GLY A 7 -10.84 17.34 -8.96
C GLY A 7 -9.56 16.59 -8.58
N VAL A 8 -9.65 15.37 -8.02
CA VAL A 8 -8.48 14.52 -7.78
C VAL A 8 -8.04 13.85 -9.08
N GLU A 9 -6.78 13.98 -9.44
CA GLU A 9 -6.14 13.16 -10.47
C GLU A 9 -5.71 11.83 -9.87
N VAL A 10 -6.05 10.72 -10.56
CA VAL A 10 -5.76 9.37 -10.08
C VAL A 10 -4.88 8.65 -11.08
N SER A 11 -3.74 8.16 -10.60
CA SER A 11 -2.86 7.26 -11.36
C SER A 11 -2.75 5.91 -10.65
N GLY A 12 -2.77 4.84 -11.42
CA GLY A 12 -2.59 3.48 -10.93
C GLY A 12 -1.42 2.79 -11.62
N VAL A 13 -0.68 1.98 -10.86
CA VAL A 13 0.43 1.16 -11.38
C VAL A 13 0.19 -0.28 -11.00
N ASP A 14 0.42 -1.18 -11.95
CA ASP A 14 0.47 -2.61 -11.71
C ASP A 14 1.45 -3.26 -12.70
N ALA A 15 2.12 -4.32 -12.30
CA ALA A 15 3.02 -5.07 -13.17
C ALA A 15 2.25 -6.01 -14.10
N ASP A 16 1.06 -6.47 -13.70
CA ASP A 16 0.23 -7.42 -14.43
C ASP A 16 -0.70 -6.70 -15.43
N PRO A 17 -0.54 -6.93 -16.75
CA PRO A 17 -1.40 -6.33 -17.77
C PRO A 17 -2.89 -6.67 -17.60
N TRP A 18 -3.20 -7.87 -17.08
CA TRP A 18 -4.59 -8.28 -16.86
C TRP A 18 -5.24 -7.49 -15.71
N MET A 19 -4.48 -7.23 -14.64
CA MET A 19 -4.93 -6.38 -13.54
C MET A 19 -5.16 -4.94 -14.01
N LEU A 20 -4.25 -4.40 -14.84
CA LEU A 20 -4.42 -3.07 -15.45
C LEU A 20 -5.69 -3.00 -16.33
N ALA A 21 -5.90 -3.99 -17.20
CA ALA A 21 -7.12 -4.04 -18.03
C ALA A 21 -8.38 -4.08 -17.16
N THR A 22 -8.35 -4.86 -16.07
CA THR A 22 -9.44 -4.93 -15.11
C THR A 22 -9.68 -3.58 -14.40
N ALA A 23 -8.61 -2.88 -14.01
CA ALA A 23 -8.69 -1.57 -13.37
C ALA A 23 -9.29 -0.52 -14.32
N VAL A 24 -8.85 -0.49 -15.58
CA VAL A 24 -9.41 0.38 -16.65
C VAL A 24 -10.91 0.11 -16.83
N ALA A 25 -11.30 -1.15 -16.92
CA ALA A 25 -12.71 -1.52 -17.10
C ALA A 25 -13.58 -1.10 -15.91
N LYS A 26 -13.05 -1.24 -14.67
CA LYS A 26 -13.71 -0.79 -13.44
C LYS A 26 -13.85 0.74 -13.39
N ALA A 27 -12.78 1.48 -13.73
CA ALA A 27 -12.79 2.94 -13.76
C ALA A 27 -13.82 3.46 -14.77
N LYS A 28 -13.81 2.91 -15.99
CA LYS A 28 -14.80 3.24 -17.04
C LYS A 28 -16.24 3.00 -16.58
N ARG A 29 -16.50 1.85 -15.94
CA ARG A 29 -17.84 1.50 -15.43
C ARG A 29 -18.29 2.42 -14.31
N ALA A 30 -17.37 2.91 -13.49
CA ALA A 30 -17.64 3.84 -12.41
C ALA A 30 -17.68 5.31 -12.85
N GLY A 31 -17.48 5.61 -14.14
CA GLY A 31 -17.38 6.99 -14.64
C GLY A 31 -16.20 7.76 -14.05
N VAL A 32 -15.12 7.07 -13.68
CA VAL A 32 -13.93 7.66 -13.08
C VAL A 32 -12.82 7.73 -14.11
N GLU A 33 -12.31 8.93 -14.36
CA GLU A 33 -11.08 9.12 -15.14
C GLU A 33 -9.87 8.83 -14.27
N ALA A 34 -9.02 7.91 -14.72
CA ALA A 34 -7.77 7.55 -14.07
C ALA A 34 -6.78 7.10 -15.14
N THR A 35 -5.50 7.39 -14.93
CA THR A 35 -4.41 6.91 -15.77
C THR A 35 -3.85 5.63 -15.19
N PHE A 36 -3.61 4.62 -16.03
CA PHE A 36 -3.03 3.35 -15.60
C PHE A 36 -1.76 3.08 -16.38
N THR A 37 -0.69 2.79 -15.66
CA THR A 37 0.65 2.56 -16.22
C THR A 37 1.17 1.20 -15.76
N ARG A 38 1.78 0.46 -16.70
CA ARG A 38 2.48 -0.78 -16.33
C ARG A 38 3.80 -0.44 -15.67
N GLY A 39 4.05 -1.00 -14.49
CA GLY A 39 5.28 -0.77 -13.74
C GLY A 39 5.35 -1.62 -12.49
N PHE A 40 6.51 -1.62 -11.88
CA PHE A 40 6.76 -2.30 -10.61
C PHE A 40 6.77 -1.29 -9.47
N ALA A 41 6.27 -1.68 -8.30
CA ALA A 41 6.22 -0.80 -7.14
C ALA A 41 7.63 -0.45 -6.61
N GLU A 42 8.61 -1.32 -6.86
CA GLU A 42 10.01 -1.13 -6.51
C GLU A 42 10.75 -0.14 -7.43
N SER A 43 10.11 0.29 -8.53
CA SER A 43 10.63 1.26 -9.49
C SER A 43 9.47 1.94 -10.19
N LEU A 44 8.87 2.92 -9.52
CA LEU A 44 7.70 3.61 -10.03
C LEU A 44 8.04 4.52 -11.21
N PRO A 45 7.27 4.49 -12.32
CA PRO A 45 7.54 5.26 -13.53
C PRO A 45 7.10 6.73 -13.39
N TYR A 46 7.40 7.34 -12.27
CA TYR A 46 7.06 8.73 -11.96
C TYR A 46 8.27 9.49 -11.40
N PRO A 47 8.36 10.80 -11.61
CA PRO A 47 9.42 11.61 -11.01
C PRO A 47 9.25 11.75 -9.50
N ASP A 48 10.27 12.27 -8.84
CA ASP A 48 10.25 12.62 -7.43
C ASP A 48 9.19 13.68 -7.18
N GLY A 49 8.45 13.54 -6.07
CA GLY A 49 7.45 14.54 -5.67
C GLY A 49 6.29 14.72 -6.65
N ALA A 50 5.88 13.66 -7.35
CA ALA A 50 4.80 13.72 -8.32
C ALA A 50 3.39 13.67 -7.70
N PHE A 51 3.27 13.25 -6.44
CA PHE A 51 1.98 12.97 -5.82
C PHE A 51 1.85 13.54 -4.42
N ASP A 52 0.65 13.96 -4.06
CA ASP A 52 0.29 14.34 -2.69
C ASP A 52 -0.05 13.11 -1.85
N ARG A 53 -0.54 12.04 -2.48
CA ARG A 53 -1.01 10.83 -1.81
C ARG A 53 -0.61 9.57 -2.58
N VAL A 54 -0.11 8.59 -1.84
CA VAL A 54 0.05 7.21 -2.32
C VAL A 54 -0.90 6.31 -1.54
N VAL A 55 -1.64 5.46 -2.24
CA VAL A 55 -2.59 4.53 -1.62
C VAL A 55 -2.29 3.13 -2.08
N SER A 56 -2.20 2.19 -1.14
CA SER A 56 -2.00 0.77 -1.40
C SER A 56 -3.03 -0.07 -0.65
N GLY A 57 -3.62 -1.04 -1.33
CA GLY A 57 -4.60 -1.94 -0.72
C GLY A 57 -4.29 -3.41 -1.04
N LEU A 58 -4.08 -4.22 0.00
CA LEU A 58 -3.84 -5.67 -0.09
C LEU A 58 -2.72 -6.02 -1.09
N PHE A 59 -1.58 -5.34 -0.97
CA PHE A 59 -0.49 -5.47 -1.94
C PHE A 59 0.84 -5.87 -1.30
N PHE A 60 1.26 -5.19 -0.23
CA PHE A 60 2.59 -5.39 0.35
C PHE A 60 2.83 -6.82 0.82
N HIS A 61 1.80 -7.53 1.26
CA HIS A 61 1.95 -8.92 1.73
C HIS A 61 2.38 -9.91 0.64
N HIS A 62 2.19 -9.58 -0.64
CA HIS A 62 2.68 -10.39 -1.75
C HIS A 62 4.18 -10.21 -2.01
N LEU A 63 4.76 -9.08 -1.59
CA LEU A 63 6.15 -8.74 -1.89
C LEU A 63 7.13 -9.47 -0.96
N ALA A 64 8.26 -9.89 -1.52
CA ALA A 64 9.42 -10.31 -0.75
C ALA A 64 9.93 -9.17 0.16
N PRO A 65 10.63 -9.45 1.26
CA PRO A 65 11.07 -8.40 2.20
C PRO A 65 11.83 -7.25 1.56
N ASP A 66 12.78 -7.53 0.67
CA ASP A 66 13.59 -6.50 -0.01
C ASP A 66 12.75 -5.67 -0.99
N ALA A 67 11.87 -6.33 -1.76
CA ALA A 67 10.94 -5.67 -2.66
C ALA A 67 9.95 -4.77 -1.91
N LYS A 68 9.48 -5.22 -0.75
CA LYS A 68 8.61 -4.43 0.15
C LYS A 68 9.30 -3.15 0.62
N ALA A 69 10.54 -3.25 1.08
CA ALA A 69 11.34 -2.10 1.50
C ALA A 69 11.63 -1.15 0.31
N ALA A 70 11.92 -1.69 -0.88
CA ALA A 70 12.13 -0.90 -2.08
C ALA A 70 10.84 -0.16 -2.50
N ALA A 71 9.69 -0.84 -2.50
CA ALA A 71 8.40 -0.24 -2.86
C ALA A 71 7.98 0.88 -1.89
N LEU A 72 8.27 0.73 -0.59
CA LEU A 72 8.01 1.78 0.39
C LEU A 72 8.92 3.00 0.18
N ARG A 73 10.20 2.80 -0.16
CA ARG A 73 11.12 3.90 -0.52
C ARG A 73 10.68 4.61 -1.81
N GLU A 74 10.22 3.88 -2.82
CA GLU A 74 9.67 4.47 -4.04
C GLU A 74 8.39 5.27 -3.76
N ALA A 75 7.50 4.77 -2.89
CA ALA A 75 6.35 5.54 -2.44
C ALA A 75 6.76 6.86 -1.76
N ALA A 76 7.81 6.83 -0.93
CA ALA A 76 8.35 8.05 -0.32
C ALA A 76 8.99 8.99 -1.37
N ARG A 77 9.70 8.44 -2.37
CA ARG A 77 10.33 9.23 -3.43
C ARG A 77 9.31 10.02 -4.25
N VAL A 78 8.25 9.36 -4.69
CA VAL A 78 7.24 9.99 -5.57
C VAL A 78 6.29 10.92 -4.83
N LEU A 79 6.25 10.92 -3.51
CA LEU A 79 5.47 11.86 -2.72
C LEU A 79 6.18 13.21 -2.60
N VAL A 80 5.41 14.30 -2.63
CA VAL A 80 5.88 15.64 -2.23
C VAL A 80 6.26 15.64 -0.75
N PRO A 81 7.15 16.54 -0.28
CA PRO A 81 7.31 16.81 1.15
C PRO A 81 5.95 17.15 1.80
N GLY A 82 5.63 16.51 2.92
CA GLY A 82 4.30 16.59 3.55
C GLY A 82 3.22 15.70 2.93
N GLY A 83 3.53 15.00 1.84
CA GLY A 83 2.63 14.01 1.23
C GLY A 83 2.43 12.78 2.12
N GLU A 84 1.37 12.04 1.90
CA GLU A 84 0.99 10.92 2.78
C GLU A 84 0.90 9.60 2.03
N ILE A 85 1.36 8.53 2.69
CA ILE A 85 1.05 7.15 2.30
C ILE A 85 -0.14 6.64 3.13
N HIS A 86 -1.06 5.94 2.47
CA HIS A 86 -2.17 5.22 3.11
C HIS A 86 -2.11 3.76 2.69
N VAL A 87 -2.09 2.86 3.65
CA VAL A 87 -1.99 1.41 3.41
C VAL A 87 -3.11 0.69 4.12
N ALA A 88 -3.83 -0.16 3.39
CA ALA A 88 -4.76 -1.13 3.93
C ALA A 88 -4.22 -2.53 3.62
N ASP A 89 -3.66 -3.23 4.60
CA ASP A 89 -3.03 -4.55 4.39
C ASP A 89 -3.15 -5.43 5.64
N TRP A 90 -2.76 -6.69 5.50
CA TRP A 90 -2.80 -7.62 6.62
C TRP A 90 -1.94 -7.12 7.78
N GLY A 91 -2.56 -7.06 8.93
CA GLY A 91 -1.93 -6.77 10.21
C GLY A 91 -1.68 -8.01 11.05
N ARG A 92 -1.14 -7.81 12.25
CA ARG A 92 -0.97 -8.89 13.23
C ARG A 92 -2.32 -9.48 13.61
N PRO A 93 -2.54 -10.79 13.41
CA PRO A 93 -3.79 -11.42 13.77
C PRO A 93 -4.11 -11.27 15.26
N SER A 94 -5.30 -10.75 15.56
CA SER A 94 -5.79 -10.50 16.91
C SER A 94 -6.50 -11.73 17.46
N GLY A 95 -5.72 -12.68 18.00
CA GLY A 95 -6.24 -13.89 18.63
C GLY A 95 -5.97 -15.20 17.87
N PRO A 96 -6.21 -16.35 18.52
CA PRO A 96 -5.83 -17.66 17.97
C PRO A 96 -6.63 -18.04 16.73
N LEU A 97 -7.92 -17.73 16.68
CA LEU A 97 -8.76 -18.02 15.52
C LEU A 97 -8.29 -17.25 14.28
N LEU A 98 -8.02 -15.93 14.41
CA LEU A 98 -7.54 -15.14 13.28
C LEU A 98 -6.11 -15.53 12.85
N ARG A 99 -5.29 -16.07 13.77
CA ARG A 99 -3.99 -16.67 13.42
C ARG A 99 -4.17 -17.90 12.55
N LEU A 100 -5.12 -18.78 12.90
CA LEU A 100 -5.44 -19.98 12.13
C LEU A 100 -5.97 -19.61 10.73
N LEU A 101 -6.89 -18.65 10.65
CA LEU A 101 -7.44 -18.16 9.36
C LEU A 101 -6.35 -17.51 8.49
N PHE A 102 -5.47 -16.72 9.10
CA PHE A 102 -4.35 -16.09 8.39
C PHE A 102 -3.32 -17.10 7.88
N LEU A 103 -3.29 -18.31 8.42
CA LEU A 103 -2.43 -19.38 7.90
C LEU A 103 -2.77 -19.72 6.44
N GLY A 104 -4.06 -19.62 6.04
CA GLY A 104 -4.47 -19.79 4.65
C GLY A 104 -3.83 -18.75 3.73
N VAL A 105 -3.81 -17.47 4.13
CA VAL A 105 -3.12 -16.41 3.39
C VAL A 105 -1.62 -16.72 3.28
N ARG A 106 -0.97 -17.14 4.37
CA ARG A 106 0.45 -17.46 4.39
C ARG A 106 0.82 -18.66 3.52
N LEU A 107 -0.08 -19.62 3.36
CA LEU A 107 0.12 -20.76 2.46
C LEU A 107 0.02 -20.37 0.99
N LEU A 108 -0.82 -19.39 0.64
CA LEU A 108 -1.00 -18.91 -0.72
C LEU A 108 0.11 -17.90 -1.13
N ASP A 109 0.42 -16.95 -0.25
CA ASP A 109 1.33 -15.82 -0.55
C ASP A 109 2.77 -16.07 -0.08
N GLY A 110 3.00 -17.17 0.64
CA GLY A 110 4.31 -17.55 1.16
C GLY A 110 4.59 -17.03 2.58
N PHE A 111 5.22 -17.89 3.39
CA PHE A 111 5.56 -17.57 4.77
C PHE A 111 6.57 -16.42 4.89
N GLY A 112 7.52 -16.32 3.95
CA GLY A 112 8.51 -15.24 3.91
C GLY A 112 7.88 -13.88 3.65
N ASN A 113 7.03 -13.78 2.63
CA ASN A 113 6.37 -12.53 2.23
C ASN A 113 5.43 -12.00 3.32
N THR A 114 4.72 -12.91 4.01
CA THR A 114 3.74 -12.56 5.04
C THR A 114 4.32 -12.47 6.45
N ALA A 115 5.61 -12.78 6.66
CA ALA A 115 6.23 -12.81 8.00
C ALA A 115 6.12 -11.48 8.73
N ALA A 116 6.42 -10.38 8.05
CA ALA A 116 6.34 -9.02 8.63
C ALA A 116 4.90 -8.67 9.04
N HIS A 117 3.91 -9.06 8.24
CA HIS A 117 2.48 -8.85 8.51
C HIS A 117 2.02 -9.69 9.72
N ALA A 118 2.37 -10.98 9.76
CA ALA A 118 2.09 -11.85 10.90
C ALA A 118 2.69 -11.35 12.21
N ALA A 119 3.85 -10.69 12.14
CA ALA A 119 4.52 -10.08 13.27
C ALA A 119 3.99 -8.66 13.61
N GLY A 120 3.16 -8.05 12.76
CA GLY A 120 2.66 -6.69 12.93
C GLY A 120 3.72 -5.62 12.66
N ARG A 121 4.71 -5.90 11.82
CA ARG A 121 5.83 -5.00 11.54
C ARG A 121 5.58 -4.00 10.42
N LEU A 122 4.44 -4.05 9.75
CA LEU A 122 4.15 -3.13 8.64
C LEU A 122 4.30 -1.64 9.03
N PRO A 123 3.79 -1.15 10.17
CA PRO A 123 4.04 0.22 10.60
C PRO A 123 5.53 0.56 10.72
N VAL A 124 6.32 -0.33 11.31
CA VAL A 124 7.78 -0.15 11.46
C VAL A 124 8.47 -0.09 10.10
N LEU A 125 8.07 -0.92 9.14
CA LEU A 125 8.64 -0.87 7.79
C LEU A 125 8.32 0.45 7.08
N VAL A 126 7.16 1.04 7.32
CA VAL A 126 6.79 2.36 6.80
C VAL A 126 7.68 3.44 7.45
N GLU A 127 7.94 3.37 8.75
CA GLU A 127 8.87 4.26 9.44
C GLU A 127 10.32 4.10 8.93
N GLU A 128 10.81 2.87 8.77
CA GLU A 128 12.13 2.55 8.22
C GLU A 128 12.31 3.06 6.78
N ALA A 129 11.24 3.24 6.02
CA ALA A 129 11.25 3.83 4.68
C ALA A 129 11.28 5.36 4.69
N GLY A 130 11.32 6.00 5.86
CA GLY A 130 11.45 7.45 6.02
C GLY A 130 10.15 8.20 6.28
N PHE A 131 9.03 7.51 6.49
CA PHE A 131 7.78 8.16 6.87
C PHE A 131 7.75 8.48 8.37
N ALA A 132 7.23 9.64 8.72
CA ALA A 132 6.99 10.07 10.10
C ALA A 132 5.51 9.97 10.48
N GLY A 133 5.24 9.98 11.78
CA GLY A 133 3.87 10.02 12.31
C GLY A 133 3.02 8.83 11.90
N VAL A 134 3.64 7.66 11.72
CA VAL A 134 2.94 6.44 11.31
C VAL A 134 1.90 6.06 12.34
N ARG A 135 0.66 5.88 11.89
CA ARG A 135 -0.49 5.57 12.75
C ARG A 135 -1.39 4.53 12.11
N THR A 136 -1.83 3.57 12.92
CA THR A 136 -2.93 2.66 12.56
C THR A 136 -4.25 3.31 12.94
N HIS A 137 -5.10 3.60 11.96
CA HIS A 137 -6.39 4.27 12.13
C HIS A 137 -7.52 3.31 12.45
N ALA A 138 -7.45 2.11 11.86
CA ALA A 138 -8.48 1.10 12.01
C ALA A 138 -7.89 -0.31 11.90
N ARG A 139 -8.57 -1.23 12.56
CA ARG A 139 -8.25 -2.65 12.52
C ARG A 139 -9.53 -3.45 12.39
N PHE A 140 -9.62 -4.28 11.37
CA PHE A 140 -10.82 -5.05 11.07
C PHE A 140 -10.53 -6.56 11.16
N ALA A 141 -11.35 -7.28 11.92
CA ALA A 141 -11.38 -8.73 11.86
C ALA A 141 -12.10 -9.16 10.57
N THR A 142 -11.47 -10.02 9.79
CA THR A 142 -12.03 -10.56 8.54
C THR A 142 -12.02 -12.08 8.56
N ALA A 143 -12.67 -12.69 7.57
CA ALA A 143 -12.64 -14.16 7.41
C ALA A 143 -11.23 -14.73 7.11
N PHE A 144 -10.26 -13.88 6.74
CA PHE A 144 -8.90 -14.30 6.37
C PHE A 144 -7.83 -13.80 7.34
N GLY A 145 -8.19 -13.04 8.36
CA GLY A 145 -7.25 -12.49 9.31
C GLY A 145 -7.61 -11.08 9.75
N THR A 146 -6.62 -10.32 10.19
CA THR A 146 -6.79 -8.93 10.61
C THR A 146 -6.30 -8.01 9.51
N LEU A 147 -7.13 -7.05 9.07
CA LEU A 147 -6.78 -5.99 8.17
C LEU A 147 -6.50 -4.72 8.97
N ASP A 148 -5.32 -4.14 8.80
CA ASP A 148 -4.94 -2.86 9.37
C ASP A 148 -5.00 -1.77 8.30
N VAL A 149 -5.52 -0.60 8.69
CA VAL A 149 -5.48 0.63 7.88
C VAL A 149 -4.56 1.62 8.58
N LEU A 150 -3.49 2.00 7.93
CA LEU A 150 -2.48 2.89 8.48
C LEU A 150 -2.11 4.02 7.50
N SER A 151 -1.52 5.08 8.03
CA SER A 151 -0.91 6.14 7.23
C SER A 151 0.42 6.58 7.84
N GLY A 152 1.24 7.22 7.01
CA GLY A 152 2.46 7.91 7.38
C GLY A 152 2.65 9.14 6.51
N VAL A 153 3.41 10.10 6.98
CA VAL A 153 3.68 11.38 6.29
C VAL A 153 5.14 11.41 5.86
N LYS A 154 5.42 11.75 4.60
CA LYS A 154 6.78 12.11 4.19
C LYS A 154 7.19 13.41 4.89
N PRO A 155 8.26 13.45 5.70
CA PRO A 155 8.68 14.66 6.35
C PRO A 155 8.87 15.81 5.35
N ALA A 156 8.52 17.04 5.76
CA ALA A 156 8.97 18.21 5.04
C ALA A 156 10.50 18.27 5.11
N GLU A 157 11.16 18.68 4.03
CA GLU A 157 12.59 18.96 4.10
C GLU A 157 12.81 20.01 5.20
N ALA A 158 13.74 19.72 6.12
CA ALA A 158 14.13 20.74 7.09
C ALA A 158 14.65 21.95 6.30
N SER A 159 13.99 23.08 6.46
CA SER A 159 14.52 24.34 5.91
C SER A 159 15.91 24.55 6.47
N ALA A 160 16.93 24.47 5.60
CA ALA A 160 18.33 24.70 5.93
C ALA A 160 18.55 26.17 6.29
#